data_ef180cf6fb38dfdd281b4b0e650a2e00
#
_entry.id   ef180cf6fb38dfdd281b4b0e650a2e00
#
_cell.length_a   1.000
_cell.length_b   1.000
_cell.length_c   1.000
_cell.angle_alpha   90.00
_cell.angle_beta   90.00
_cell.angle_gamma   90.00
#
_symmetry.space_group_name_H-M   'P 1'
#
loop_
_entity.id
_entity.type
_entity.pdbx_description
1 polymer ?
#
loop_
_entity_poly.entity_id
_entity_poly.type
_entity_poly.pdbx_seq_one_letter_code
_entity_poly.pdbx_strand_id
1 'polypeptide(L)'
;MAWTLGAARALYEPAAGATARWLLLIETSADSAAADTLAGDAGKLLDNMLRAAGVPHSARAAWAPVSRQATAAGPDASEPDLALQGHLSALVQAEKPDVLLIMGRLAASVLLQSEEPLGKLRGQTHQLAGVPAFVTYDAAYLLRSLPNKARAWDDLCLAQTVAVSH
;
A
#
# COMPACT_ATOMS: atom_id res chain seq x y z
N MET A 1 13.44 -13.97 -7.46
CA MET A 1 13.52 -12.52 -7.42
C MET A 1 13.19 -12.03 -6.03
N ALA A 2 14.04 -11.17 -5.50
CA ALA A 2 13.80 -10.60 -4.18
C ALA A 2 12.94 -9.35 -4.27
N TRP A 3 12.08 -9.16 -3.31
CA TRP A 3 11.30 -7.95 -3.14
C TRP A 3 11.94 -7.08 -2.08
N THR A 4 11.88 -5.78 -2.26
CA THR A 4 12.40 -4.82 -1.30
C THR A 4 11.31 -3.84 -0.89
N LEU A 5 11.41 -3.42 0.37
CA LEU A 5 10.54 -2.40 0.93
C LEU A 5 11.41 -1.17 1.23
N GLY A 6 11.07 -0.05 0.61
CA GLY A 6 11.80 1.19 0.82
C GLY A 6 11.37 1.91 2.09
N ALA A 7 12.04 3.03 2.36
CA ALA A 7 11.73 3.86 3.52
C ALA A 7 10.37 4.56 3.34
N ALA A 8 9.67 4.78 4.45
CA ALA A 8 8.40 5.49 4.44
C ALA A 8 8.63 7.00 4.21
N ARG A 9 7.72 7.60 3.47
CA ARG A 9 7.70 9.03 3.15
C ARG A 9 6.31 9.59 3.39
N ALA A 10 6.22 10.81 3.89
CA ALA A 10 4.93 11.46 4.08
C ALA A 10 4.27 11.72 2.73
N LEU A 11 2.96 11.50 2.66
CA LEU A 11 2.18 11.75 1.45
C LEU A 11 1.67 13.19 1.35
N TYR A 12 1.37 13.80 2.50
CA TYR A 12 0.82 15.15 2.56
C TYR A 12 1.04 15.72 3.96
N GLU A 13 0.78 17.02 4.13
CA GLU A 13 0.74 17.66 5.43
C GLU A 13 -0.57 17.28 6.13
N PRO A 14 -0.52 16.62 7.30
CA PRO A 14 -1.74 16.23 7.99
C PRO A 14 -2.46 17.45 8.58
N ALA A 15 -3.78 17.36 8.66
CA ALA A 15 -4.58 18.37 9.33
C ALA A 15 -4.29 18.38 10.84
N ALA A 16 -4.44 19.54 11.48
CA ALA A 16 -4.37 19.62 12.92
C ALA A 16 -5.45 18.72 13.53
N GLY A 17 -5.05 17.83 14.45
CA GLY A 17 -5.97 16.88 15.06
C GLY A 17 -6.09 15.53 14.36
N ALA A 18 -5.35 15.32 13.27
CA ALA A 18 -5.26 14.00 12.64
C ALA A 18 -4.56 13.03 13.58
N THR A 19 -5.26 12.00 14.04
CA THR A 19 -4.75 11.07 15.05
C THR A 19 -4.48 9.67 14.51
N ALA A 20 -5.23 9.24 13.50
CA ALA A 20 -5.00 7.95 12.87
C ALA A 20 -3.74 7.99 12.00
N ARG A 21 -3.17 6.82 11.74
CA ARG A 21 -1.98 6.68 10.90
C ARG A 21 -2.21 5.63 9.84
N TRP A 22 -1.98 6.02 8.61
CA TRP A 22 -2.05 5.12 7.45
C TRP A 22 -0.66 4.88 6.91
N LEU A 23 -0.38 3.65 6.56
CA LEU A 23 0.84 3.30 5.82
C LEU A 23 0.41 2.62 4.52
N LEU A 24 0.76 3.24 3.40
CA LEU A 24 0.47 2.71 2.08
C LEU A 24 1.72 1.98 1.56
N LEU A 25 1.53 0.74 1.14
CA LEU A 25 2.59 -0.08 0.56
C LEU A 25 2.29 -0.16 -0.93
N ILE A 26 3.05 0.58 -1.73
CA ILE A 26 2.73 0.81 -3.15
C ILE A 26 3.71 0.07 -4.03
N GLU A 27 3.19 -0.78 -4.91
CA GLU A 27 3.99 -1.51 -5.86
C GLU A 27 4.66 -0.55 -6.85
N THR A 28 5.96 -0.71 -7.03
CA THR A 28 6.73 0.08 -7.98
C THR A 28 7.47 -0.87 -8.92
N SER A 29 7.76 -0.41 -10.14
CA SER A 29 8.57 -1.20 -11.05
C SER A 29 10.04 -1.13 -10.66
N ALA A 30 10.79 -2.19 -11.00
CA ALA A 30 12.22 -2.26 -10.70
C ALA A 30 13.02 -1.15 -11.40
N ASP A 31 12.51 -0.67 -12.54
CA ASP A 31 13.20 0.33 -13.37
C ASP A 31 12.85 1.76 -12.99
N SER A 32 11.89 1.95 -12.08
CA SER A 32 11.44 3.29 -11.67
C SER A 32 12.06 3.67 -10.33
N ALA A 33 12.53 4.89 -10.22
CA ALA A 33 12.88 5.44 -8.93
C ALA A 33 11.62 5.55 -8.07
N ALA A 34 11.75 5.32 -6.75
CA ALA A 34 10.60 5.41 -5.86
C ALA A 34 9.89 6.77 -5.97
N ALA A 35 10.66 7.85 -6.14
CA ALA A 35 10.11 9.18 -6.29
C ALA A 35 9.21 9.34 -7.53
N ASP A 36 9.45 8.54 -8.58
CA ASP A 36 8.71 8.66 -9.84
C ASP A 36 7.36 7.94 -9.80
N THR A 37 7.15 7.03 -8.85
CA THR A 37 5.93 6.23 -8.76
C THR A 37 4.69 7.09 -8.56
N LEU A 38 4.80 8.12 -7.72
CA LEU A 38 3.70 9.05 -7.43
C LEU A 38 3.89 10.41 -8.09
N ALA A 39 4.85 10.52 -9.01
CA ALA A 39 4.96 11.70 -9.84
C ALA A 39 3.87 11.68 -10.93
N GLY A 40 3.40 12.83 -11.34
CA GLY A 40 2.42 12.94 -12.41
C GLY A 40 1.01 12.50 -12.02
N ASP A 41 0.29 11.92 -12.97
CA ASP A 41 -1.14 11.67 -12.85
C ASP A 41 -1.49 10.59 -11.82
N ALA A 42 -0.65 9.59 -11.64
CA ALA A 42 -0.88 8.55 -10.64
C ALA A 42 -0.90 9.13 -9.22
N GLY A 43 0.05 10.00 -8.91
CA GLY A 43 0.09 10.66 -7.61
C GLY A 43 -1.08 11.62 -7.41
N LYS A 44 -1.47 12.34 -8.46
CA LYS A 44 -2.65 13.21 -8.40
C LYS A 44 -3.93 12.44 -8.15
N LEU A 45 -4.09 11.30 -8.81
CA LEU A 45 -5.26 10.44 -8.61
C LEU A 45 -5.31 9.93 -7.17
N LEU A 46 -4.21 9.43 -6.65
CA LEU A 46 -4.15 8.95 -5.28
C LEU A 46 -4.46 10.06 -4.28
N ASP A 47 -3.87 11.23 -4.46
CA ASP A 47 -4.13 12.38 -3.59
C ASP A 47 -5.61 12.77 -3.60
N ASN A 48 -6.21 12.83 -4.79
CA ASN A 48 -7.63 13.16 -4.93
C ASN A 48 -8.53 12.12 -4.25
N MET A 49 -8.20 10.85 -4.38
CA MET A 49 -8.97 9.77 -3.75
C MET A 49 -8.89 9.85 -2.23
N LEU A 50 -7.69 10.07 -1.68
CA LEU A 50 -7.51 10.20 -0.24
C LEU A 50 -8.25 11.42 0.31
N ARG A 51 -8.19 12.54 -0.39
CA ARG A 51 -8.90 13.76 0.02
C ARG A 51 -10.41 13.58 -0.03
N ALA A 52 -10.92 12.95 -1.07
CA ALA A 52 -12.34 12.68 -1.21
C ALA A 52 -12.85 11.73 -0.12
N ALA A 53 -12.04 10.79 0.32
CA ALA A 53 -12.36 9.87 1.42
C ALA A 53 -12.22 10.53 2.80
N GLY A 54 -11.73 11.76 2.88
CA GLY A 54 -11.55 12.46 4.13
C GLY A 54 -10.32 12.03 4.93
N VAL A 55 -9.43 11.27 4.33
CA VAL A 55 -8.25 10.74 5.04
C VAL A 55 -7.36 11.84 5.61
N PRO A 56 -7.04 12.94 4.87
CA PRO A 56 -6.17 13.97 5.42
C PRO A 56 -6.70 14.68 6.67
N HIS A 57 -8.02 14.67 6.87
CA HIS A 57 -8.62 15.29 8.04
C HIS A 57 -8.52 14.41 9.28
N SER A 58 -8.48 13.09 9.11
CA SER A 58 -8.52 12.14 10.22
C SER A 58 -7.20 11.42 10.46
N ALA A 59 -6.32 11.39 9.47
CA ALA A 59 -5.14 10.53 9.50
C ALA A 59 -3.92 11.19 8.89
N ARG A 60 -2.76 10.80 9.42
CA ARG A 60 -1.48 10.98 8.75
C ARG A 60 -1.29 9.81 7.80
N ALA A 61 -0.73 10.06 6.64
CA ALA A 61 -0.43 9.00 5.69
C ALA A 61 1.03 9.07 5.25
N ALA A 62 1.68 7.94 5.29
CA ALA A 62 3.00 7.74 4.71
C ALA A 62 2.90 6.60 3.71
N TRP A 63 3.85 6.52 2.78
CA TRP A 63 3.91 5.41 1.84
C TRP A 63 5.33 4.90 1.71
N ALA A 64 5.44 3.61 1.39
CA ALA A 64 6.72 2.97 1.16
C ALA A 64 6.64 2.19 -0.16
N PRO A 65 7.69 2.25 -0.98
CA PRO A 65 7.70 1.50 -2.23
C PRO A 65 7.97 0.02 -1.98
N VAL A 66 7.21 -0.83 -2.65
CA VAL A 66 7.43 -2.28 -2.70
C VAL A 66 7.90 -2.59 -4.10
N SER A 67 9.15 -2.91 -4.27
CA SER A 67 9.73 -3.11 -5.58
C SER A 67 10.38 -4.48 -5.71
N ARG A 68 10.37 -4.98 -6.93
CA ARG A 68 10.97 -6.24 -7.29
C ARG A 68 12.37 -5.98 -7.84
N GLN A 69 13.37 -6.59 -7.22
CA GLN A 69 14.74 -6.47 -7.70
C GLN A 69 15.14 -7.68 -8.51
N ALA A 70 15.74 -7.43 -9.65
CA ALA A 70 16.36 -8.48 -10.43
C ALA A 70 17.67 -8.85 -9.75
N THR A 71 17.69 -9.99 -9.06
CA THR A 71 18.92 -10.56 -8.51
C THR A 71 19.35 -11.74 -9.36
N ALA A 72 20.66 -11.87 -9.58
CA ALA A 72 21.22 -12.91 -10.44
C ALA A 72 21.01 -14.31 -9.89
N ALA A 73 20.73 -14.46 -8.61
CA ALA A 73 20.45 -15.73 -7.98
C ALA A 73 19.32 -15.53 -6.99
N GLY A 74 18.11 -15.46 -7.51
CA GLY A 74 16.95 -15.32 -6.66
C GLY A 74 16.61 -16.62 -5.94
N PRO A 75 16.10 -16.55 -4.71
CA PRO A 75 15.53 -17.73 -4.08
C PRO A 75 14.37 -18.26 -4.91
N ASP A 76 14.08 -19.54 -4.71
CA ASP A 76 12.95 -20.17 -5.36
C ASP A 76 11.67 -19.36 -5.07
N ALA A 77 10.85 -19.12 -6.09
CA ALA A 77 9.63 -18.35 -5.96
C ALA A 77 8.62 -18.94 -4.97
N SER A 78 8.81 -20.19 -4.58
CA SER A 78 7.98 -20.85 -3.58
C SER A 78 8.36 -20.54 -2.14
N GLU A 79 9.52 -19.93 -1.91
CA GLU A 79 9.96 -19.63 -0.55
C GLU A 79 9.49 -18.24 -0.10
N PRO A 80 9.04 -18.11 1.18
CA PRO A 80 8.70 -16.80 1.70
C PRO A 80 9.91 -15.87 1.70
N ASP A 81 9.68 -14.61 1.35
CA ASP A 81 10.74 -13.60 1.42
C ASP A 81 10.86 -13.12 2.87
N LEU A 82 11.72 -13.79 3.64
CA LEU A 82 11.90 -13.47 5.05
C LEU A 82 12.51 -12.08 5.26
N ALA A 83 13.35 -11.63 4.33
CA ALA A 83 13.93 -10.30 4.41
C ALA A 83 12.84 -9.22 4.25
N LEU A 84 11.93 -9.42 3.29
CA LEU A 84 10.80 -8.52 3.10
C LEU A 84 9.91 -8.47 4.34
N GLN A 85 9.59 -9.63 4.92
CA GLN A 85 8.77 -9.70 6.12
C GLN A 85 9.43 -9.02 7.31
N GLY A 86 10.74 -9.19 7.46
CA GLY A 86 11.50 -8.51 8.50
C GLY A 86 11.52 -6.99 8.33
N HIS A 87 11.70 -6.52 7.10
CA HIS A 87 11.65 -5.09 6.79
C HIS A 87 10.26 -4.51 7.05
N LEU A 88 9.22 -5.26 6.71
CA LEU A 88 7.84 -4.84 6.97
C LEU A 88 7.59 -4.70 8.47
N SER A 89 7.99 -5.69 9.26
CA SER A 89 7.82 -5.63 10.72
C SER A 89 8.53 -4.44 11.32
N ALA A 90 9.76 -4.16 10.88
CA ALA A 90 10.53 -3.02 11.34
C ALA A 90 9.84 -1.70 10.97
N LEU A 91 9.33 -1.60 9.75
CA LEU A 91 8.63 -0.39 9.29
C LEU A 91 7.34 -0.17 10.07
N VAL A 92 6.57 -1.22 10.32
CA VAL A 92 5.35 -1.14 11.12
C VAL A 92 5.65 -0.69 12.55
N GLN A 93 6.72 -1.20 13.14
CA GLN A 93 7.12 -0.79 14.49
C GLN A 93 7.56 0.68 14.53
N ALA A 94 8.21 1.15 13.49
CA ALA A 94 8.68 2.55 13.42
C ALA A 94 7.53 3.52 13.15
N GLU A 95 6.64 3.18 12.22
CA GLU A 95 5.55 4.07 11.79
C GLU A 95 4.29 3.93 12.65
N LYS A 96 4.09 2.79 13.26
CA LYS A 96 2.92 2.46 14.10
C LYS A 96 1.60 2.79 13.42
N PRO A 97 1.35 2.24 12.22
CA PRO A 97 0.11 2.55 11.50
C PRO A 97 -1.08 1.88 12.16
N ASP A 98 -2.24 2.51 12.03
CA ASP A 98 -3.52 1.93 12.43
C ASP A 98 -4.08 1.03 11.34
N VAL A 99 -3.77 1.35 10.07
CA VAL A 99 -4.14 0.52 8.93
C VAL A 99 -3.00 0.51 7.91
N LEU A 100 -2.92 -0.60 7.18
CA LEU A 100 -2.06 -0.74 6.02
C LEU A 100 -2.93 -0.78 4.77
N LEU A 101 -2.53 -0.07 3.73
CA LEU A 101 -3.17 -0.16 2.42
C LEU A 101 -2.15 -0.64 1.42
N ILE A 102 -2.38 -1.81 0.85
CA ILE A 102 -1.49 -2.42 -0.13
C ILE A 102 -2.04 -2.11 -1.52
N MET A 103 -1.27 -1.41 -2.32
CA MET A 103 -1.66 -1.02 -3.67
C MET A 103 -0.83 -1.76 -4.71
N GLY A 104 -1.45 -2.68 -5.40
CA GLY A 104 -0.83 -3.45 -6.45
C GLY A 104 -0.99 -4.95 -6.26
N ARG A 105 -1.16 -5.66 -7.37
CA ARG A 105 -1.41 -7.10 -7.36
C ARG A 105 -0.23 -7.93 -6.85
N LEU A 106 0.96 -7.61 -7.34
CA LEU A 106 2.15 -8.38 -6.97
C LEU A 106 2.60 -8.04 -5.55
N ALA A 107 2.49 -6.77 -5.16
CA ALA A 107 2.78 -6.38 -3.79
C ALA A 107 1.87 -7.10 -2.80
N ALA A 108 0.57 -7.17 -3.10
CA ALA A 108 -0.39 -7.89 -2.25
C ALA A 108 -0.04 -9.37 -2.15
N SER A 109 0.27 -10.01 -3.28
CA SER A 109 0.63 -11.42 -3.31
C SER A 109 1.85 -11.73 -2.44
N VAL A 110 2.87 -10.91 -2.56
CA VAL A 110 4.14 -11.11 -1.85
C VAL A 110 4.00 -10.79 -0.35
N LEU A 111 3.32 -9.71 -0.01
CA LEU A 111 3.18 -9.29 1.40
C LEU A 111 2.23 -10.19 2.17
N LEU A 112 1.13 -10.61 1.54
CA LEU A 112 0.15 -11.49 2.18
C LEU A 112 0.49 -12.97 2.02
N GLN A 113 1.51 -13.29 1.24
CA GLN A 113 1.90 -14.67 0.94
C GLN A 113 0.71 -15.47 0.40
N SER A 114 -0.02 -14.87 -0.55
CA SER A 114 -1.21 -15.45 -1.13
C SER A 114 -1.11 -15.53 -2.65
N GLU A 115 -1.59 -16.60 -3.22
CA GLU A 115 -1.68 -16.76 -4.67
C GLU A 115 -3.05 -16.33 -5.22
N GLU A 116 -3.94 -15.88 -4.37
CA GLU A 116 -5.27 -15.44 -4.79
C GLU A 116 -5.19 -14.18 -5.65
N PRO A 117 -6.08 -14.05 -6.66
CA PRO A 117 -6.12 -12.85 -7.47
C PRO A 117 -6.55 -11.62 -6.67
N LEU A 118 -6.13 -10.44 -7.14
CA LEU A 118 -6.44 -9.18 -6.47
C LEU A 118 -7.94 -9.00 -6.21
N GLY A 119 -8.77 -9.41 -7.16
CA GLY A 119 -10.22 -9.30 -7.01
C GLY A 119 -10.80 -10.05 -5.83
N LYS A 120 -10.11 -11.10 -5.37
CA LYS A 120 -10.52 -11.84 -4.17
C LYS A 120 -9.90 -11.25 -2.90
N LEU A 121 -8.73 -10.67 -3.00
CA LEU A 121 -8.04 -10.08 -1.85
C LEU A 121 -8.66 -8.75 -1.43
N ARG A 122 -9.14 -7.98 -2.39
CA ARG A 122 -9.80 -6.71 -2.07
C ARG A 122 -11.17 -6.94 -1.43
N GLY A 123 -11.65 -5.95 -0.69
CA GLY A 123 -12.94 -6.04 -0.01
C GLY A 123 -12.92 -6.85 1.27
N GLN A 124 -11.76 -7.32 1.69
CA GLN A 124 -11.57 -8.09 2.91
C GLN A 124 -10.58 -7.39 3.83
N THR A 125 -10.73 -7.59 5.13
CA THR A 125 -9.76 -7.12 6.09
C THR A 125 -8.74 -8.23 6.34
N HIS A 126 -7.49 -7.94 6.03
CA HIS A 126 -6.37 -8.85 6.30
C HIS A 126 -5.62 -8.39 7.54
N GLN A 127 -4.80 -9.27 8.08
CA GLN A 127 -3.89 -8.94 9.17
C GLN A 127 -2.46 -9.09 8.67
N LEU A 128 -1.66 -8.06 8.84
CA LEU A 128 -0.28 -8.07 8.40
C LEU A 128 0.56 -7.37 9.47
N ALA A 129 1.54 -8.09 10.02
CA ALA A 129 2.37 -7.59 11.11
C ALA A 129 1.55 -7.06 12.30
N GLY A 130 0.39 -7.67 12.56
CA GLY A 130 -0.50 -7.28 13.64
C GLY A 130 -1.39 -6.07 13.36
N VAL A 131 -1.40 -5.58 12.12
CA VAL A 131 -2.16 -4.38 11.73
C VAL A 131 -3.21 -4.77 10.69
N PRO A 132 -4.44 -4.22 10.77
CA PRO A 132 -5.43 -4.42 9.71
C PRO A 132 -4.89 -3.93 8.37
N ALA A 133 -4.98 -4.78 7.36
CA ALA A 133 -4.46 -4.49 6.02
C ALA A 133 -5.56 -4.64 4.98
N PHE A 134 -5.54 -3.74 4.02
CA PHE A 134 -6.52 -3.72 2.92
C PHE A 134 -5.76 -3.71 1.61
N VAL A 135 -6.37 -4.29 0.59
CA VAL A 135 -5.76 -4.44 -0.74
C VAL A 135 -6.59 -3.66 -1.75
N THR A 136 -5.93 -2.93 -2.62
CA THR A 136 -6.58 -2.27 -3.74
C THR A 136 -5.65 -2.19 -4.94
N TYR A 137 -6.14 -1.61 -6.04
CA TYR A 137 -5.37 -1.44 -7.27
C TYR A 137 -4.35 -0.30 -7.10
N ASP A 138 -3.21 -0.38 -7.81
CA ASP A 138 -2.28 0.74 -7.85
C ASP A 138 -2.84 1.88 -8.70
N ALA A 139 -2.38 3.11 -8.42
CA ALA A 139 -2.92 4.30 -9.06
C ALA A 139 -2.61 4.34 -10.57
N ALA A 140 -1.45 3.84 -10.99
CA ALA A 140 -1.11 3.81 -12.40
C ALA A 140 -2.06 2.91 -13.19
N TYR A 141 -2.46 1.78 -12.62
CA TYR A 141 -3.45 0.90 -13.22
C TYR A 141 -4.82 1.60 -13.33
N LEU A 142 -5.22 2.32 -12.28
CA LEU A 142 -6.52 3.00 -12.25
C LEU A 142 -6.63 4.11 -13.28
N LEU A 143 -5.53 4.71 -13.69
CA LEU A 143 -5.53 5.68 -14.78
C LEU A 143 -6.00 5.07 -16.10
N ARG A 144 -5.82 3.76 -16.26
CA ARG A 144 -6.16 3.03 -17.48
C ARG A 144 -7.45 2.22 -17.36
N SER A 145 -8.05 2.19 -16.18
CA SER A 145 -9.23 1.34 -15.94
C SER A 145 -10.27 2.08 -15.10
N LEU A 146 -11.14 2.83 -15.78
CA LEU A 146 -12.19 3.61 -15.13
C LEU A 146 -13.13 2.77 -14.25
N PRO A 147 -13.57 1.55 -14.68
CA PRO A 147 -14.46 0.75 -13.82
C PRO A 147 -13.86 0.39 -12.47
N ASN A 148 -12.54 0.24 -12.41
CA ASN A 148 -11.86 -0.13 -11.18
C ASN A 148 -11.65 1.04 -10.21
N LYS A 149 -11.85 2.29 -10.68
CA LYS A 149 -11.81 3.45 -9.77
C LYS A 149 -12.88 3.39 -8.70
N ALA A 150 -14.09 2.98 -9.06
CA ALA A 150 -15.17 2.82 -8.10
C ALA A 150 -14.85 1.72 -7.08
N ARG A 151 -14.23 0.63 -7.52
CA ARG A 151 -13.82 -0.46 -6.63
C ARG A 151 -12.73 -0.01 -5.67
N ALA A 152 -11.73 0.72 -6.17
CA ALA A 152 -10.69 1.28 -5.33
C ALA A 152 -11.24 2.27 -4.30
N TRP A 153 -12.25 3.06 -4.70
CA TRP A 153 -12.95 3.95 -3.79
C TRP A 153 -13.60 3.18 -2.64
N ASP A 154 -14.28 2.08 -2.94
CA ASP A 154 -14.87 1.22 -1.92
C ASP A 154 -13.82 0.68 -0.96
N ASP A 155 -12.66 0.29 -1.48
CA ASP A 155 -11.55 -0.21 -0.67
C ASP A 155 -11.02 0.86 0.29
N LEU A 156 -10.89 2.10 -0.19
CA LEU A 156 -10.46 3.22 0.65
C LEU A 156 -11.48 3.53 1.75
N CYS A 157 -12.76 3.50 1.41
CA CYS A 157 -13.83 3.73 2.39
C CYS A 157 -13.84 2.65 3.46
N LEU A 158 -13.62 1.39 3.09
CA LEU A 158 -13.51 0.30 4.05
C LEU A 158 -12.34 0.52 5.01
N ALA A 159 -11.18 0.87 4.48
CA ALA A 159 -10.00 1.14 5.30
C ALA A 159 -10.24 2.33 6.24
N GLN A 160 -10.90 3.38 5.75
CA GLN A 160 -11.21 4.56 6.56
C GLN A 160 -12.18 4.21 7.70
N THR A 161 -13.17 3.37 7.44
CA THR A 161 -14.10 2.91 8.46
C THR A 161 -13.37 2.20 9.60
N VAL A 162 -12.42 1.35 9.27
CA VAL A 162 -11.63 0.64 10.28
C VAL A 162 -10.68 1.60 11.00
N ALA A 163 -10.05 2.53 10.29
CA ALA A 163 -9.11 3.48 10.87
C ALA A 163 -9.77 4.38 11.92
N VAL A 164 -10.99 4.86 11.65
CA VAL A 164 -11.68 5.75 12.60
C VAL A 164 -12.34 5.00 13.75
N SER A 165 -12.38 3.66 13.71
CA SER A 165 -12.94 2.84 14.79
C SER A 165 -11.94 2.58 15.93
N HIS A 166 -10.69 2.98 15.74
CA HIS A 166 -9.61 2.75 16.72
C HIS A 166 -9.32 3.98 17.56
#